data_f3aecc3ba396b38407c2c453f9649769
#
_entry.id   f3aecc3ba396b38407c2c453f9649769
#
_cell.length_a   1.000
_cell.length_b   1.000
_cell.length_c   1.000
_cell.angle_alpha   90.00
_cell.angle_beta   90.00
_cell.angle_gamma   90.00
#
_symmetry.space_group_name_H-M   'P 1'
#
loop_
_entity.id
_entity.type
_entity.pdbx_description
1 polymer ?
#
loop_
_entity_poly.entity_id
_entity_poly.type
_entity_poly.pdbx_seq_one_letter_code
_entity_poly.pdbx_strand_id
1 'polypeptide(L)'
;MKNIFSVLFITALIYGLSATLYSATAQNNKCYWQQRVDYKMNIDVDVEKYQYKGTQELKYTNNSPDTLNKVFYHLYFNAFQPGSEMDVRSRTIADPDRRVGDRISKLTSEEIGYIKPTFFTQDGEAVNYTVKGTVMEVILNKPILPNETTVFNMKWDAQVPLQVRRSGRTSAEGVALTMTQWYPKIAEYDFEGWHAHPYIGREFYSVWGDYDVTITIDENYTIGGTGYLQNPAEVGHGYTLPGQKPMHPKNGKYTWHFLAPDVHDFAWAADDNYIHDTYEGPNGVTLHFLYKDNPEIAENWKNLQKKTAELMEFFNEHIGPYPYEQYSVIQGGDGGMEYAMSTMITGERDFGSLVGVTAHELAHIWFQFVLATNESKHEWMDEGFTVYIADEAMNYVMEENKANPHAGSYRSYFFNATSGQEQPQTTHADRYATNRAYSINAYSKGSVFLAQLGYVIGPDNLSKTLKRYYTDFKFKHPTPNDFIRTAEKVSGFELDWYLTDWTQTTNTIDYGVKAVETEGKNTKVTLERIGLMPMPIDLYVTYEDGSQELFYIPLRMMWGEKPNPFAELKRTVLDDWAWAYPTYTFEIKNGKKVKNMMIDATQRMADINPENNFWEKTKNKSLIEVNKKKP
;
A
#
# COMPACT_ATOMS: atom_id res chain seq x y z
N MET A 1 15.33 69.34 22.87
CA MET A 1 15.20 67.99 23.42
C MET A 1 13.81 67.34 23.18
N LYS A 2 12.68 68.04 23.13
CA LYS A 2 11.36 67.44 22.87
C LYS A 2 11.17 66.88 21.47
N ASN A 3 11.82 67.42 20.43
CA ASN A 3 11.64 66.94 19.03
C ASN A 3 12.47 65.69 18.69
N ILE A 4 13.53 65.40 19.43
CA ILE A 4 14.36 64.19 19.19
C ILE A 4 13.67 62.92 19.70
N PHE A 5 12.92 63.04 20.81
CA PHE A 5 12.15 61.90 21.36
C PHE A 5 10.97 61.49 20.49
N SER A 6 10.30 62.46 19.83
CA SER A 6 9.19 62.15 18.91
C SER A 6 9.64 61.46 17.63
N VAL A 7 10.80 61.78 17.09
CA VAL A 7 11.35 61.15 15.87
C VAL A 7 11.84 59.71 16.19
N LEU A 8 12.45 59.50 17.36
CA LEU A 8 12.86 58.17 17.78
C LEU A 8 11.69 57.22 18.08
N PHE A 9 10.57 57.77 18.60
CA PHE A 9 9.37 56.97 18.85
C PHE A 9 8.63 56.56 17.56
N ILE A 10 8.59 57.49 16.56
CA ILE A 10 7.98 57.20 15.25
C ILE A 10 8.84 56.20 14.46
N THR A 11 10.19 56.29 14.50
CA THR A 11 11.08 55.32 13.85
C THR A 11 10.99 53.95 14.54
N ALA A 12 10.92 53.87 15.84
CA ALA A 12 10.74 52.59 16.54
C ALA A 12 9.37 51.93 16.24
N LEU A 13 8.29 52.75 16.06
CA LEU A 13 6.98 52.26 15.68
C LEU A 13 6.94 51.73 14.24
N ILE A 14 7.65 52.43 13.31
CA ILE A 14 7.74 51.97 11.90
C ILE A 14 8.60 50.69 11.79
N TYR A 15 9.69 50.58 12.54
CA TYR A 15 10.49 49.35 12.58
C TYR A 15 9.75 48.20 13.31
N GLY A 16 8.98 48.50 14.33
CA GLY A 16 8.11 47.52 15.01
C GLY A 16 6.98 47.00 14.11
N LEU A 17 6.33 47.90 13.35
CA LEU A 17 5.28 47.50 12.39
C LEU A 17 5.86 46.75 11.15
N SER A 18 7.04 47.15 10.66
CA SER A 18 7.67 46.43 9.56
C SER A 18 8.18 45.05 9.99
N ALA A 19 8.69 44.91 11.22
CA ALA A 19 9.10 43.62 11.76
C ALA A 19 7.92 42.68 12.00
N THR A 20 6.77 43.19 12.45
CA THR A 20 5.55 42.39 12.58
C THR A 20 4.90 42.05 11.24
N LEU A 21 4.97 42.94 10.24
CA LEU A 21 4.55 42.61 8.87
C LEU A 21 5.50 41.62 8.18
N TYR A 22 6.82 41.71 8.43
CA TYR A 22 7.78 40.73 7.89
C TYR A 22 7.67 39.37 8.57
N SER A 23 7.33 39.30 9.87
CA SER A 23 7.07 38.03 10.53
C SER A 23 5.72 37.41 10.16
N ALA A 24 4.74 38.23 9.73
CA ALA A 24 3.47 37.72 9.22
C ALA A 24 3.52 37.19 7.78
N THR A 25 4.53 37.61 6.98
CA THR A 25 4.73 37.12 5.60
C THR A 25 5.76 35.99 5.49
N ALA A 26 6.51 35.70 6.55
CA ALA A 26 7.51 34.62 6.56
C ALA A 26 6.98 33.29 7.11
N GLN A 27 5.69 33.21 7.45
CA GLN A 27 5.03 31.95 7.86
C GLN A 27 4.23 31.33 6.70
N ASN A 28 4.76 31.32 5.49
CA ASN A 28 4.44 30.31 4.50
C ASN A 28 5.32 29.07 4.79
N ASN A 29 5.20 28.52 5.98
CA ASN A 29 5.43 27.10 6.13
C ASN A 29 4.46 26.45 5.15
N LYS A 30 4.97 25.74 4.15
CA LYS A 30 4.17 24.81 3.36
C LYS A 30 3.65 23.76 4.34
N CYS A 31 2.58 24.09 5.08
CA CYS A 31 1.87 23.15 5.90
C CYS A 31 1.35 22.06 4.95
N TYR A 32 1.47 20.81 5.36
CA TYR A 32 0.77 19.72 4.71
C TYR A 32 -0.72 20.08 4.57
N TRP A 33 -1.29 19.85 3.43
CA TRP A 33 -2.71 19.97 3.15
C TRP A 33 -3.17 18.78 2.32
N GLN A 34 -4.42 18.42 2.44
CA GLN A 34 -5.13 17.46 1.62
C GLN A 34 -6.58 17.90 1.51
N GLN A 35 -7.26 17.50 0.47
CA GLN A 35 -8.67 17.77 0.29
C GLN A 35 -9.52 17.01 1.31
N ARG A 36 -10.75 17.44 1.51
CA ARG A 36 -11.73 16.76 2.36
C ARG A 36 -13.07 16.67 1.66
N VAL A 37 -13.72 15.52 1.83
CA VAL A 37 -15.07 15.26 1.32
C VAL A 37 -16.00 14.77 2.42
N ASP A 38 -17.30 15.13 2.32
CA ASP A 38 -18.37 14.49 3.06
C ASP A 38 -19.38 14.00 2.03
N TYR A 39 -19.52 12.69 1.91
CA TYR A 39 -20.47 12.04 1.02
C TYR A 39 -21.75 11.67 1.75
N LYS A 40 -22.90 12.04 1.18
CA LYS A 40 -24.20 11.48 1.54
C LYS A 40 -24.82 10.83 0.32
N MET A 41 -24.95 9.51 0.34
CA MET A 41 -25.42 8.74 -0.80
C MET A 41 -26.65 7.89 -0.44
N ASN A 42 -27.61 7.81 -1.39
CA ASN A 42 -28.72 6.88 -1.29
C ASN A 42 -28.81 6.12 -2.60
N ILE A 43 -28.90 4.79 -2.52
CA ILE A 43 -29.07 3.93 -3.68
C ILE A 43 -30.27 2.99 -3.50
N ASP A 44 -30.94 2.72 -4.61
CA ASP A 44 -32.05 1.74 -4.71
C ASP A 44 -31.65 0.67 -5.75
N VAL A 45 -31.41 -0.54 -5.29
CA VAL A 45 -30.90 -1.67 -6.08
C VAL A 45 -32.04 -2.53 -6.58
N ASP A 46 -32.03 -2.79 -7.88
CA ASP A 46 -32.85 -3.78 -8.57
C ASP A 46 -31.98 -5.03 -8.80
N VAL A 47 -32.11 -6.03 -7.94
CA VAL A 47 -31.29 -7.25 -7.98
C VAL A 47 -31.65 -8.18 -9.12
N GLU A 48 -32.86 -8.05 -9.73
CA GLU A 48 -33.26 -8.83 -10.90
C GLU A 48 -32.59 -8.31 -12.19
N LYS A 49 -32.44 -6.97 -12.30
CA LYS A 49 -31.82 -6.33 -13.46
C LYS A 49 -30.35 -6.02 -13.25
N TYR A 50 -29.85 -6.18 -12.02
CA TYR A 50 -28.49 -5.76 -11.65
C TYR A 50 -28.22 -4.27 -11.97
N GLN A 51 -29.23 -3.44 -11.72
CA GLN A 51 -29.19 -1.99 -11.93
C GLN A 51 -29.50 -1.27 -10.62
N TYR A 52 -29.06 -0.05 -10.51
CA TYR A 52 -29.40 0.80 -9.36
C TYR A 52 -29.48 2.27 -9.77
N LYS A 53 -30.24 3.03 -9.00
CA LYS A 53 -30.30 4.48 -9.08
C LYS A 53 -29.65 5.06 -7.83
N GLY A 54 -28.78 6.03 -8.03
CA GLY A 54 -28.12 6.71 -6.95
C GLY A 54 -28.41 8.20 -6.90
N THR A 55 -28.34 8.72 -5.68
CA THR A 55 -28.28 10.16 -5.41
C THR A 55 -27.07 10.41 -4.51
N GLN A 56 -26.38 11.53 -4.74
CA GLN A 56 -25.22 11.94 -3.99
C GLN A 56 -25.31 13.42 -3.68
N GLU A 57 -25.11 13.78 -2.41
CA GLU A 57 -24.68 15.09 -2.00
C GLU A 57 -23.23 14.96 -1.55
N LEU A 58 -22.36 15.73 -2.16
CA LEU A 58 -20.94 15.77 -1.84
C LEU A 58 -20.56 17.18 -1.42
N LYS A 59 -20.12 17.34 -0.17
CA LYS A 59 -19.42 18.56 0.26
C LYS A 59 -17.94 18.36 -0.03
N TYR A 60 -17.37 19.27 -0.80
CA TYR A 60 -15.96 19.27 -1.16
C TYR A 60 -15.31 20.53 -0.58
N THR A 61 -14.30 20.35 0.25
CA THR A 61 -13.52 21.44 0.85
C THR A 61 -12.15 21.51 0.20
N ASN A 62 -11.87 22.64 -0.45
CA ASN A 62 -10.58 22.92 -1.06
C ASN A 62 -9.59 23.43 -0.01
N ASN A 63 -8.78 22.54 0.55
CA ASN A 63 -7.73 22.87 1.50
C ASN A 63 -6.40 23.26 0.84
N SER A 64 -6.34 23.24 -0.51
CA SER A 64 -5.15 23.65 -1.25
C SER A 64 -4.98 25.18 -1.26
N PRO A 65 -3.78 25.68 -1.55
CA PRO A 65 -3.53 27.11 -1.80
C PRO A 65 -4.07 27.58 -3.16
N ASP A 66 -4.60 26.67 -3.99
CA ASP A 66 -4.97 26.95 -5.37
C ASP A 66 -6.47 27.21 -5.51
N THR A 67 -6.84 28.04 -6.50
CA THR A 67 -8.23 28.21 -6.92
C THR A 67 -8.60 27.14 -7.93
N LEU A 68 -9.61 26.33 -7.64
CA LEU A 68 -10.05 25.26 -8.53
C LEU A 68 -11.16 25.77 -9.45
N ASN A 69 -10.93 25.71 -10.78
CA ASN A 69 -11.89 26.11 -11.81
C ASN A 69 -12.61 24.91 -12.42
N LYS A 70 -12.19 23.71 -12.09
CA LYS A 70 -12.77 22.44 -12.53
C LYS A 70 -12.52 21.36 -11.50
N VAL A 71 -13.32 20.30 -11.56
CA VAL A 71 -13.14 19.07 -10.81
C VAL A 71 -13.29 17.88 -11.73
N PHE A 72 -12.78 16.72 -11.32
CA PHE A 72 -12.92 15.47 -12.03
C PHE A 72 -13.62 14.43 -11.18
N TYR A 73 -14.35 13.53 -11.83
CA TYR A 73 -14.94 12.35 -11.20
C TYR A 73 -14.51 11.10 -11.96
N HIS A 74 -14.31 10.02 -11.22
CA HIS A 74 -14.15 8.68 -11.77
C HIS A 74 -15.52 7.99 -11.87
N LEU A 75 -15.77 7.35 -13.01
CA LEU A 75 -16.93 6.53 -13.31
C LEU A 75 -16.42 5.11 -13.64
N TYR A 76 -15.95 4.40 -12.62
CA TYR A 76 -15.13 3.21 -12.79
C TYR A 76 -15.82 2.07 -13.56
N PHE A 77 -17.13 1.87 -13.39
CA PHE A 77 -17.87 0.83 -14.10
C PHE A 77 -17.84 1.00 -15.64
N ASN A 78 -17.59 2.20 -16.13
CA ASN A 78 -17.44 2.44 -17.58
C ASN A 78 -16.22 1.73 -18.19
N ALA A 79 -15.29 1.22 -17.37
CA ALA A 79 -14.18 0.40 -17.82
C ALA A 79 -14.63 -0.98 -18.34
N PHE A 80 -15.78 -1.48 -17.84
CA PHE A 80 -16.32 -2.78 -18.20
C PHE A 80 -17.25 -2.71 -19.42
N GLN A 81 -16.73 -2.12 -20.51
CA GLN A 81 -17.44 -1.99 -21.79
C GLN A 81 -16.51 -2.39 -22.93
N PRO A 82 -17.03 -3.10 -23.97
CA PRO A 82 -16.25 -3.38 -25.17
C PRO A 82 -15.67 -2.09 -25.78
N GLY A 83 -14.37 -2.09 -26.06
CA GLY A 83 -13.64 -0.94 -26.60
C GLY A 83 -13.18 0.08 -25.55
N SER A 84 -13.41 -0.12 -24.26
CA SER A 84 -12.83 0.71 -23.19
C SER A 84 -11.30 0.62 -23.17
N GLU A 85 -10.64 1.57 -22.51
CA GLU A 85 -9.18 1.54 -22.36
C GLU A 85 -8.72 0.28 -21.60
N MET A 86 -9.48 -0.18 -20.59
CA MET A 86 -9.22 -1.44 -19.90
C MET A 86 -9.33 -2.64 -20.84
N ASP A 87 -10.38 -2.73 -21.66
CA ASP A 87 -10.55 -3.81 -22.63
C ASP A 87 -9.39 -3.83 -23.62
N VAL A 88 -9.07 -2.67 -24.23
CA VAL A 88 -7.98 -2.59 -25.20
C VAL A 88 -6.63 -2.96 -24.57
N ARG A 89 -6.32 -2.40 -23.39
CA ARG A 89 -5.06 -2.68 -22.70
C ARG A 89 -4.95 -4.15 -22.31
N SER A 90 -6.02 -4.75 -21.79
CA SER A 90 -6.03 -6.16 -21.37
C SER A 90 -5.73 -7.13 -22.51
N ARG A 91 -6.07 -6.77 -23.74
CA ARG A 91 -5.82 -7.58 -24.95
C ARG A 91 -4.49 -7.28 -25.64
N THR A 92 -3.87 -6.11 -25.37
CA THR A 92 -2.69 -5.64 -26.10
C THR A 92 -1.40 -5.68 -25.28
N ILE A 93 -1.48 -5.84 -23.96
CA ILE A 93 -0.31 -6.04 -23.12
C ILE A 93 0.36 -7.38 -23.47
N ALA A 94 1.69 -7.44 -23.37
CA ALA A 94 2.46 -8.60 -23.83
C ALA A 94 2.16 -9.90 -23.07
N ASP A 95 1.76 -9.80 -21.80
CA ASP A 95 1.37 -10.92 -20.93
C ASP A 95 -0.02 -10.68 -20.29
N PRO A 96 -1.12 -10.87 -21.02
CA PRO A 96 -2.48 -10.60 -20.53
C PRO A 96 -2.80 -11.31 -19.21
N ASP A 97 -3.47 -10.59 -18.29
CA ASP A 97 -4.05 -11.21 -17.10
C ASP A 97 -5.15 -12.20 -17.52
N ARG A 98 -4.98 -13.47 -17.13
CA ARG A 98 -5.93 -14.55 -17.50
C ARG A 98 -7.33 -14.34 -16.95
N ARG A 99 -7.48 -13.56 -15.86
CA ARG A 99 -8.78 -13.23 -15.29
C ARG A 99 -9.58 -12.27 -16.17
N VAL A 100 -8.89 -11.39 -16.89
CA VAL A 100 -9.49 -10.36 -17.73
C VAL A 100 -9.39 -10.75 -19.21
N GLY A 101 -8.19 -10.84 -19.76
CA GLY A 101 -7.93 -11.21 -21.15
C GLY A 101 -8.81 -10.45 -22.15
N ASP A 102 -9.63 -11.18 -22.91
CA ASP A 102 -10.59 -10.66 -23.86
C ASP A 102 -12.06 -10.65 -23.37
N ARG A 103 -12.30 -10.91 -22.07
CA ARG A 103 -13.64 -11.07 -21.51
C ARG A 103 -14.49 -9.80 -21.65
N ILE A 104 -13.90 -8.62 -21.42
CA ILE A 104 -14.63 -7.34 -21.53
C ILE A 104 -15.15 -7.12 -22.95
N SER A 105 -14.36 -7.46 -23.98
CA SER A 105 -14.77 -7.32 -25.38
C SER A 105 -15.99 -8.17 -25.78
N LYS A 106 -16.34 -9.16 -24.95
CA LYS A 106 -17.42 -10.13 -25.20
C LYS A 106 -18.69 -9.84 -24.39
N LEU A 107 -18.65 -8.85 -23.48
CA LEU A 107 -19.81 -8.51 -22.66
C LEU A 107 -20.96 -7.99 -23.53
N THR A 108 -22.15 -8.51 -23.24
CA THR A 108 -23.41 -8.07 -23.87
C THR A 108 -23.91 -6.77 -23.23
N SER A 109 -24.97 -6.18 -23.79
CA SER A 109 -25.61 -4.97 -23.25
C SER A 109 -26.11 -5.14 -21.80
N GLU A 110 -26.48 -6.35 -21.41
CA GLU A 110 -26.96 -6.70 -20.06
C GLU A 110 -25.81 -7.02 -19.11
N GLU A 111 -24.58 -7.22 -19.63
CA GLU A 111 -23.39 -7.61 -18.85
C GLU A 111 -22.38 -6.48 -18.68
N ILE A 112 -22.44 -5.44 -19.50
CA ILE A 112 -21.55 -4.28 -19.36
C ILE A 112 -21.81 -3.53 -18.06
N GLY A 113 -20.76 -2.83 -17.56
CA GLY A 113 -20.90 -1.86 -16.49
C GLY A 113 -21.06 -0.44 -17.01
N TYR A 114 -21.85 0.37 -16.32
CA TYR A 114 -21.86 1.81 -16.53
C TYR A 114 -22.31 2.58 -15.29
N ILE A 115 -21.85 3.82 -15.20
CA ILE A 115 -22.36 4.87 -14.32
C ILE A 115 -22.68 6.06 -15.21
N LYS A 116 -23.96 6.49 -15.24
CA LYS A 116 -24.45 7.58 -16.10
C LYS A 116 -25.06 8.69 -15.26
N PRO A 117 -24.35 9.81 -15.04
CA PRO A 117 -24.94 10.99 -14.43
C PRO A 117 -26.17 11.46 -15.20
N THR A 118 -27.27 11.71 -14.52
CA THR A 118 -28.54 12.17 -15.09
C THR A 118 -28.92 13.59 -14.62
N PHE A 119 -28.36 14.03 -13.52
CA PHE A 119 -28.52 15.36 -12.97
C PHE A 119 -27.25 15.74 -12.20
N PHE A 120 -26.76 16.98 -12.39
CA PHE A 120 -25.58 17.43 -11.68
C PHE A 120 -25.59 18.93 -11.45
N THR A 121 -25.35 19.38 -10.20
CA THR A 121 -25.30 20.80 -9.82
C THR A 121 -24.13 21.09 -8.89
N GLN A 122 -23.66 22.33 -8.91
CA GLN A 122 -22.80 22.95 -7.92
C GLN A 122 -23.61 24.03 -7.20
N ASP A 123 -23.72 23.95 -5.86
CA ASP A 123 -24.46 24.88 -5.00
C ASP A 123 -25.90 25.16 -5.52
N GLY A 124 -26.54 24.12 -6.09
CA GLY A 124 -27.89 24.18 -6.64
C GLY A 124 -27.97 24.60 -8.12
N GLU A 125 -26.92 25.15 -8.70
CA GLU A 125 -26.87 25.58 -10.09
C GLU A 125 -26.35 24.45 -11.01
N ALA A 126 -27.01 24.21 -12.15
CA ALA A 126 -26.57 23.19 -13.10
C ALA A 126 -25.17 23.49 -13.66
N VAL A 127 -24.32 22.48 -13.74
CA VAL A 127 -22.96 22.61 -14.27
C VAL A 127 -22.76 21.78 -15.54
N ASN A 128 -21.84 22.24 -16.40
CA ASN A 128 -21.46 21.53 -17.60
C ASN A 128 -20.38 20.49 -17.30
N TYR A 129 -20.56 19.30 -17.85
CA TYR A 129 -19.57 18.23 -17.74
C TYR A 129 -19.40 17.46 -19.04
N THR A 130 -18.27 16.79 -19.18
CA THR A 130 -17.97 15.92 -20.32
C THR A 130 -17.43 14.59 -19.79
N VAL A 131 -17.99 13.47 -20.25
CA VAL A 131 -17.52 12.13 -19.90
C VAL A 131 -16.62 11.61 -21.01
N LYS A 132 -15.42 11.16 -20.66
CA LYS A 132 -14.45 10.49 -21.53
C LYS A 132 -14.03 9.18 -20.90
N GLY A 133 -14.56 8.07 -21.37
CA GLY A 133 -14.32 6.75 -20.79
C GLY A 133 -14.75 6.70 -19.32
N THR A 134 -13.79 6.50 -18.44
CA THR A 134 -14.01 6.41 -16.98
C THR A 134 -13.83 7.73 -16.23
N VAL A 135 -13.58 8.83 -16.94
CA VAL A 135 -13.36 10.15 -16.32
C VAL A 135 -14.41 11.14 -16.77
N MET A 136 -14.99 11.87 -15.82
CA MET A 136 -15.89 13.00 -16.07
C MET A 136 -15.19 14.30 -15.66
N GLU A 137 -14.97 15.20 -16.59
CA GLU A 137 -14.50 16.57 -16.38
C GLU A 137 -15.69 17.50 -16.15
N VAL A 138 -15.64 18.31 -15.09
CA VAL A 138 -16.66 19.27 -14.72
C VAL A 138 -16.07 20.67 -14.72
N ILE A 139 -16.63 21.57 -15.53
CA ILE A 139 -16.25 22.98 -15.51
C ILE A 139 -17.15 23.70 -14.50
N LEU A 140 -16.55 24.27 -13.48
CA LEU A 140 -17.28 24.89 -12.39
C LEU A 140 -17.91 26.22 -12.80
N ASN A 141 -19.17 26.47 -12.39
CA ASN A 141 -19.82 27.76 -12.56
C ASN A 141 -19.19 28.81 -11.65
N LYS A 142 -18.83 28.42 -10.43
CA LYS A 142 -18.11 29.22 -9.44
C LYS A 142 -16.81 28.51 -9.07
N PRO A 143 -15.64 29.14 -9.25
CA PRO A 143 -14.38 28.59 -8.78
C PRO A 143 -14.41 28.32 -7.27
N ILE A 144 -13.75 27.26 -6.82
CA ILE A 144 -13.59 26.95 -5.40
C ILE A 144 -12.28 27.58 -4.93
N LEU A 145 -12.36 28.62 -4.12
CA LEU A 145 -11.18 29.31 -3.59
C LEU A 145 -10.51 28.49 -2.48
N PRO A 146 -9.25 28.79 -2.12
CA PRO A 146 -8.59 28.19 -0.97
C PRO A 146 -9.42 28.29 0.30
N ASN A 147 -9.57 27.16 1.02
CA ASN A 147 -10.37 26.99 2.23
C ASN A 147 -11.90 27.22 2.04
N GLU A 148 -12.39 27.25 0.81
CA GLU A 148 -13.84 27.25 0.54
C GLU A 148 -14.37 25.83 0.41
N THR A 149 -15.65 25.67 0.75
CA THR A 149 -16.43 24.45 0.56
C THR A 149 -17.53 24.72 -0.47
N THR A 150 -17.76 23.77 -1.36
CA THR A 150 -18.89 23.75 -2.31
C THR A 150 -19.68 22.45 -2.15
N VAL A 151 -20.94 22.46 -2.57
CA VAL A 151 -21.81 21.29 -2.52
C VAL A 151 -22.15 20.85 -3.93
N PHE A 152 -21.80 19.63 -4.25
CA PHE A 152 -22.20 18.97 -5.48
C PHE A 152 -23.39 18.05 -5.23
N ASN A 153 -24.45 18.16 -6.03
CA ASN A 153 -25.57 17.22 -6.02
C ASN A 153 -25.64 16.47 -7.35
N MET A 154 -25.65 15.14 -7.29
CA MET A 154 -25.69 14.27 -8.46
C MET A 154 -26.79 13.21 -8.32
N LYS A 155 -27.43 12.89 -9.47
CA LYS A 155 -28.21 11.66 -9.66
C LYS A 155 -27.60 10.87 -10.79
N TRP A 156 -27.65 9.55 -10.68
CA TRP A 156 -27.15 8.67 -11.75
C TRP A 156 -27.95 7.38 -11.84
N ASP A 157 -27.93 6.81 -13.03
CA ASP A 157 -28.33 5.45 -13.30
C ASP A 157 -27.06 4.59 -13.50
N ALA A 158 -27.06 3.37 -12.99
CA ALA A 158 -25.92 2.48 -13.12
C ALA A 158 -26.34 1.03 -13.35
N GLN A 159 -25.45 0.28 -14.02
CA GLN A 159 -25.55 -1.16 -14.20
C GLN A 159 -24.30 -1.84 -13.67
N VAL A 160 -24.52 -2.87 -12.85
CA VAL A 160 -23.43 -3.68 -12.28
C VAL A 160 -22.90 -4.62 -13.37
N PRO A 161 -21.62 -4.57 -13.71
CA PRO A 161 -21.07 -5.45 -14.73
C PRO A 161 -21.11 -6.92 -14.30
N LEU A 162 -21.18 -7.85 -15.26
CA LEU A 162 -20.78 -9.23 -14.98
C LEU A 162 -19.34 -9.21 -14.48
N GLN A 163 -19.05 -9.92 -13.39
CA GLN A 163 -17.74 -9.81 -12.77
C GLN A 163 -16.62 -10.31 -13.69
N VAL A 164 -15.74 -9.38 -14.03
CA VAL A 164 -14.51 -9.64 -14.78
C VAL A 164 -13.30 -9.36 -13.88
N ARG A 165 -13.33 -8.23 -13.19
CA ARG A 165 -12.25 -7.77 -12.32
C ARG A 165 -12.85 -7.01 -11.14
N ARG A 166 -12.48 -7.34 -9.88
CA ARG A 166 -12.88 -6.65 -8.65
C ARG A 166 -14.40 -6.53 -8.47
N SER A 167 -14.99 -5.52 -9.09
CA SER A 167 -16.43 -5.22 -9.03
C SER A 167 -17.26 -6.08 -9.96
N GLY A 168 -18.47 -6.37 -9.57
CA GLY A 168 -19.40 -7.03 -10.47
C GLY A 168 -20.48 -7.85 -9.77
N ARG A 169 -21.33 -8.45 -10.61
CA ARG A 169 -22.34 -9.41 -10.22
C ARG A 169 -21.92 -10.82 -10.58
N THR A 170 -22.45 -11.79 -9.85
CA THR A 170 -22.28 -13.23 -10.13
C THR A 170 -20.81 -13.60 -10.28
N SER A 171 -20.08 -13.55 -9.15
CA SER A 171 -18.68 -13.93 -9.11
C SER A 171 -18.44 -15.39 -9.46
N ALA A 172 -17.20 -15.78 -9.69
CA ALA A 172 -16.84 -17.17 -9.97
C ALA A 172 -17.26 -18.14 -8.83
N GLU A 173 -17.32 -17.65 -7.58
CA GLU A 173 -17.78 -18.41 -6.40
C GLU A 173 -19.27 -18.19 -6.10
N GLY A 174 -20.02 -17.58 -7.01
CA GLY A 174 -21.47 -17.41 -6.92
C GLY A 174 -21.93 -16.27 -6.00
N VAL A 175 -21.05 -15.33 -5.62
CA VAL A 175 -21.47 -14.14 -4.87
C VAL A 175 -22.28 -13.22 -5.79
N ALA A 176 -23.45 -12.79 -5.31
CA ALA A 176 -24.41 -12.06 -6.13
C ALA A 176 -23.91 -10.66 -6.53
N LEU A 177 -23.42 -9.87 -5.59
CA LEU A 177 -22.97 -8.49 -5.80
C LEU A 177 -21.66 -8.21 -5.04
N THR A 178 -20.64 -7.76 -5.76
CA THR A 178 -19.42 -7.16 -5.21
C THR A 178 -19.35 -5.72 -5.68
N MET A 179 -19.64 -4.78 -4.80
CA MET A 179 -19.86 -3.37 -5.12
C MET A 179 -18.68 -2.54 -4.66
N THR A 180 -17.66 -2.54 -5.49
CA THR A 180 -16.45 -1.72 -5.32
C THR A 180 -16.38 -0.70 -6.44
N GLN A 181 -15.89 0.53 -6.18
CA GLN A 181 -15.83 1.61 -7.17
C GLN A 181 -17.17 1.87 -7.89
N TRP A 182 -18.27 1.75 -7.18
CA TRP A 182 -19.65 1.68 -7.70
C TRP A 182 -20.35 3.04 -7.83
N TYR A 183 -19.78 4.12 -7.30
CA TYR A 183 -20.38 5.46 -7.29
C TYR A 183 -19.52 6.47 -8.06
N PRO A 184 -20.09 7.60 -8.53
CA PRO A 184 -19.29 8.70 -9.06
C PRO A 184 -18.37 9.27 -7.96
N LYS A 185 -17.07 9.06 -8.10
CA LYS A 185 -16.07 9.37 -7.09
C LYS A 185 -15.23 10.56 -7.53
N ILE A 186 -15.17 11.63 -6.73
CA ILE A 186 -14.34 12.79 -7.05
C ILE A 186 -12.86 12.38 -7.04
N ALA A 187 -12.09 12.88 -8.01
CA ALA A 187 -10.67 12.65 -8.09
C ALA A 187 -9.91 13.43 -7.01
N GLU A 188 -8.78 12.90 -6.55
CA GLU A 188 -7.88 13.61 -5.64
C GLU A 188 -7.20 14.78 -6.36
N TYR A 189 -7.03 15.89 -5.63
CA TYR A 189 -6.20 17.02 -5.98
C TYR A 189 -5.18 17.27 -4.88
N ASP A 190 -3.93 17.03 -5.16
CA ASP A 190 -2.83 17.22 -4.24
C ASP A 190 -1.76 18.19 -4.78
N PHE A 191 -0.58 18.21 -4.18
CA PHE A 191 0.53 19.08 -4.58
C PHE A 191 1.06 18.82 -6.01
N GLU A 192 0.72 17.68 -6.62
CA GLU A 192 1.02 17.34 -8.01
C GLU A 192 -0.13 17.69 -8.97
N GLY A 193 -1.26 18.18 -8.45
CA GLY A 193 -2.45 18.53 -9.23
C GLY A 193 -3.53 17.44 -9.20
N TRP A 194 -4.38 17.39 -10.24
CA TRP A 194 -5.47 16.43 -10.35
C TRP A 194 -4.98 15.04 -10.76
N HIS A 195 -5.42 14.02 -10.01
CA HIS A 195 -5.21 12.61 -10.33
C HIS A 195 -6.43 12.03 -11.07
N ALA A 196 -6.68 12.53 -12.28
CA ALA A 196 -7.82 12.16 -13.11
C ALA A 196 -7.41 11.18 -14.22
N HIS A 197 -6.68 10.11 -13.86
CA HIS A 197 -6.28 9.07 -14.81
C HIS A 197 -7.45 8.16 -15.17
N PRO A 198 -7.58 7.70 -16.43
CA PRO A 198 -8.56 6.68 -16.79
C PRO A 198 -8.27 5.37 -16.01
N TYR A 199 -9.32 4.64 -15.66
CA TYR A 199 -9.18 3.34 -15.02
C TYR A 199 -8.85 2.26 -16.06
N ILE A 200 -7.66 1.70 -15.94
CA ILE A 200 -7.14 0.68 -16.88
C ILE A 200 -7.01 -0.69 -16.19
N GLY A 201 -6.95 -0.74 -14.87
CA GLY A 201 -6.96 -2.02 -14.16
C GLY A 201 -5.96 -2.15 -13.02
N ARG A 202 -5.49 -1.03 -12.49
CA ARG A 202 -4.62 -0.98 -11.31
C ARG A 202 -5.41 -0.51 -10.08
N GLU A 203 -4.73 0.05 -9.09
CA GLU A 203 -5.28 0.47 -7.82
C GLU A 203 -5.88 1.90 -7.87
N PHE A 204 -6.26 2.47 -6.76
CA PHE A 204 -7.08 3.67 -6.65
C PHE A 204 -6.45 4.70 -5.72
N TYR A 205 -6.69 5.98 -6.01
CA TYR A 205 -6.23 7.10 -5.18
C TYR A 205 -7.38 8.09 -4.97
N SER A 206 -7.68 8.45 -3.73
CA SER A 206 -8.95 9.09 -3.39
C SER A 206 -8.88 10.00 -2.19
N VAL A 207 -9.82 10.94 -2.13
CA VAL A 207 -9.93 11.99 -1.11
C VAL A 207 -10.45 11.43 0.21
N TRP A 208 -9.81 11.80 1.31
CA TRP A 208 -10.25 11.48 2.68
C TRP A 208 -11.56 12.21 3.04
N GLY A 209 -12.44 11.49 3.73
CA GLY A 209 -13.70 12.08 4.16
C GLY A 209 -14.59 11.18 5.00
N ASP A 210 -15.83 11.64 5.20
CA ASP A 210 -16.88 10.93 5.89
C ASP A 210 -17.95 10.47 4.89
N TYR A 211 -18.45 9.25 5.09
CA TYR A 211 -19.44 8.64 4.20
C TYR A 211 -20.70 8.27 4.98
N ASP A 212 -21.84 8.83 4.57
CA ASP A 212 -23.20 8.51 5.01
C ASP A 212 -23.89 7.80 3.83
N VAL A 213 -24.02 6.47 3.91
CA VAL A 213 -24.48 5.66 2.79
C VAL A 213 -25.72 4.86 3.16
N THR A 214 -26.78 5.05 2.39
CA THR A 214 -28.04 4.32 2.52
C THR A 214 -28.25 3.44 1.30
N ILE A 215 -28.44 2.12 1.53
CA ILE A 215 -28.62 1.09 0.50
C ILE A 215 -29.98 0.43 0.69
N THR A 216 -30.88 0.59 -0.28
CA THR A 216 -32.17 -0.11 -0.31
C THR A 216 -32.07 -1.29 -1.27
N ILE A 217 -32.26 -2.52 -0.77
CA ILE A 217 -32.10 -3.76 -1.51
C ILE A 217 -33.16 -4.78 -1.07
N ASP A 218 -33.39 -5.83 -1.86
CA ASP A 218 -34.30 -6.95 -1.54
C ASP A 218 -34.04 -7.53 -0.14
N GLU A 219 -35.12 -7.89 0.55
CA GLU A 219 -35.09 -8.31 1.96
C GLU A 219 -34.27 -9.57 2.24
N ASN A 220 -34.00 -10.39 1.22
CA ASN A 220 -33.22 -11.62 1.38
C ASN A 220 -31.71 -11.38 1.39
N TYR A 221 -31.24 -10.20 0.97
CA TYR A 221 -29.82 -9.92 0.84
C TYR A 221 -29.18 -9.45 2.15
N THR A 222 -28.08 -10.10 2.52
CA THR A 222 -27.21 -9.68 3.62
C THR A 222 -26.09 -8.82 3.06
N ILE A 223 -25.86 -7.62 3.64
CA ILE A 223 -24.79 -6.70 3.24
C ILE A 223 -23.67 -6.74 4.27
N GLY A 224 -22.42 -6.80 3.78
CA GLY A 224 -21.20 -6.48 4.52
C GLY A 224 -20.38 -5.42 3.79
N GLY A 225 -19.66 -4.58 4.51
CA GLY A 225 -18.85 -3.54 3.85
C GLY A 225 -18.22 -2.53 4.81
N THR A 226 -17.84 -1.42 4.23
CA THR A 226 -17.25 -0.26 4.90
C THR A 226 -18.23 0.39 5.89
N GLY A 227 -17.74 0.80 7.05
CA GLY A 227 -18.49 1.64 7.99
C GLY A 227 -19.26 0.87 9.05
N TYR A 228 -19.99 1.63 9.85
CA TYR A 228 -20.78 1.16 10.98
C TYR A 228 -22.26 1.14 10.60
N LEU A 229 -22.89 -0.02 10.66
CA LEU A 229 -24.33 -0.16 10.44
C LEU A 229 -25.11 0.56 11.55
N GLN A 230 -25.92 1.54 11.18
CA GLN A 230 -26.67 2.40 12.12
C GLN A 230 -28.01 1.81 12.55
N ASN A 231 -28.58 0.93 11.76
CA ASN A 231 -29.92 0.40 11.98
C ASN A 231 -29.98 -1.16 12.04
N PRO A 232 -29.11 -1.81 12.82
CA PRO A 232 -29.04 -3.27 12.89
C PRO A 232 -30.36 -3.91 13.35
N ALA A 233 -31.10 -3.23 14.24
CA ALA A 233 -32.40 -3.71 14.73
C ALA A 233 -33.51 -3.71 13.65
N GLU A 234 -33.34 -2.94 12.57
CA GLU A 234 -34.30 -2.88 11.48
C GLU A 234 -34.07 -3.98 10.44
N VAL A 235 -32.81 -4.21 10.09
CA VAL A 235 -32.47 -5.11 8.98
C VAL A 235 -32.25 -6.56 9.40
N GLY A 236 -31.75 -6.84 10.60
CA GLY A 236 -31.48 -8.20 11.07
C GLY A 236 -30.21 -8.81 10.48
N HIS A 237 -30.31 -9.93 9.78
CA HIS A 237 -29.22 -10.59 9.05
C HIS A 237 -27.92 -10.82 9.88
N GLY A 238 -28.10 -11.23 11.17
CA GLY A 238 -26.96 -11.44 12.07
C GLY A 238 -26.42 -10.19 12.76
N TYR A 239 -26.89 -9.00 12.41
CA TYR A 239 -26.46 -7.73 13.05
C TYR A 239 -27.27 -7.35 14.29
N THR A 240 -28.45 -7.99 14.53
CA THR A 240 -29.28 -7.69 15.70
C THR A 240 -28.66 -8.21 16.98
N LEU A 241 -28.83 -7.43 18.06
CA LEU A 241 -28.47 -7.89 19.40
C LEU A 241 -29.39 -9.05 19.85
N PRO A 242 -28.91 -9.95 20.74
CA PRO A 242 -29.71 -11.06 21.24
C PRO A 242 -31.06 -10.58 21.79
N GLY A 243 -32.17 -11.23 21.32
CA GLY A 243 -33.54 -10.92 21.75
C GLY A 243 -34.24 -9.81 20.95
N GLN A 244 -33.55 -9.09 20.07
CA GLN A 244 -34.17 -8.17 19.10
C GLN A 244 -34.74 -8.95 17.90
N LYS A 245 -35.86 -8.48 17.38
CA LYS A 245 -36.46 -9.01 16.13
C LYS A 245 -36.36 -7.92 15.07
N PRO A 246 -35.95 -8.26 13.83
CA PRO A 246 -35.95 -7.31 12.72
C PRO A 246 -37.33 -6.71 12.49
N MET A 247 -37.37 -5.52 11.94
CA MET A 247 -38.61 -4.91 11.49
C MET A 247 -39.11 -5.62 10.22
N HIS A 248 -40.41 -5.55 9.96
CA HIS A 248 -40.92 -6.04 8.68
C HIS A 248 -40.45 -5.14 7.54
N PRO A 249 -39.94 -5.73 6.44
CA PRO A 249 -39.45 -4.97 5.31
C PRO A 249 -40.58 -4.19 4.65
N LYS A 250 -40.28 -3.05 4.04
CA LYS A 250 -41.23 -2.26 3.25
C LYS A 250 -41.13 -2.69 1.79
N ASN A 251 -42.24 -3.15 1.23
CA ASN A 251 -42.32 -3.57 -0.18
C ASN A 251 -41.28 -4.64 -0.55
N GLY A 252 -40.93 -5.56 0.38
CA GLY A 252 -39.96 -6.61 0.13
C GLY A 252 -38.50 -6.13 0.11
N LYS A 253 -38.20 -4.94 0.61
CA LYS A 253 -36.85 -4.41 0.69
C LYS A 253 -36.51 -3.93 2.09
N TYR A 254 -35.23 -4.10 2.48
CA TYR A 254 -34.63 -3.41 3.63
C TYR A 254 -33.81 -2.20 3.16
N THR A 255 -33.71 -1.23 4.04
CA THR A 255 -32.84 -0.05 3.86
C THR A 255 -31.73 -0.13 4.90
N TRP A 256 -30.52 -0.33 4.45
CA TRP A 256 -29.29 -0.41 5.24
C TRP A 256 -28.67 0.97 5.32
N HIS A 257 -28.29 1.43 6.52
CA HIS A 257 -27.67 2.74 6.72
C HIS A 257 -26.31 2.59 7.38
N PHE A 258 -25.26 3.03 6.70
CA PHE A 258 -23.87 2.95 7.15
C PHE A 258 -23.27 4.34 7.32
N LEU A 259 -22.48 4.53 8.38
CA LEU A 259 -21.62 5.70 8.57
C LEU A 259 -20.16 5.22 8.60
N ALA A 260 -19.30 5.82 7.78
CA ALA A 260 -17.87 5.52 7.72
C ALA A 260 -17.07 6.83 7.87
N PRO A 261 -16.58 7.14 9.09
CA PRO A 261 -15.77 8.33 9.32
C PRO A 261 -14.32 8.10 8.92
N ASP A 262 -13.67 9.16 8.43
CA ASP A 262 -12.23 9.20 8.12
C ASP A 262 -11.78 8.03 7.25
N VAL A 263 -12.43 7.83 6.10
CA VAL A 263 -12.07 6.86 5.05
C VAL A 263 -11.93 7.56 3.71
N HIS A 264 -11.33 6.91 2.72
CA HIS A 264 -11.21 7.47 1.37
C HIS A 264 -11.89 6.61 0.29
N ASP A 265 -12.62 5.58 0.69
CA ASP A 265 -13.49 4.79 -0.16
C ASP A 265 -14.62 4.13 0.63
N PHE A 266 -15.66 3.69 -0.08
CA PHE A 266 -16.76 2.91 0.49
C PHE A 266 -17.08 1.74 -0.43
N ALA A 267 -16.88 0.53 0.05
CA ALA A 267 -17.17 -0.71 -0.66
C ALA A 267 -18.11 -1.59 0.14
N TRP A 268 -18.90 -2.42 -0.55
CA TRP A 268 -19.81 -3.38 0.05
C TRP A 268 -20.03 -4.59 -0.86
N ALA A 269 -20.43 -5.70 -0.28
CA ALA A 269 -20.91 -6.85 -1.03
C ALA A 269 -22.23 -7.34 -0.44
N ALA A 270 -23.02 -8.02 -1.25
CA ALA A 270 -24.31 -8.55 -0.84
C ALA A 270 -24.62 -9.88 -1.51
N ASP A 271 -25.20 -10.77 -0.73
CA ASP A 271 -25.66 -12.07 -1.21
C ASP A 271 -26.86 -12.55 -0.40
N ASP A 272 -27.78 -13.27 -1.03
CA ASP A 272 -28.98 -13.84 -0.42
C ASP A 272 -28.70 -15.15 0.34
N ASN A 273 -27.46 -15.65 0.24
CA ASN A 273 -27.01 -16.89 0.88
C ASN A 273 -25.75 -16.69 1.74
N TYR A 274 -25.53 -15.47 2.26
CA TYR A 274 -24.45 -15.24 3.21
C TYR A 274 -24.79 -15.75 4.61
N ILE A 275 -23.84 -16.48 5.20
CA ILE A 275 -23.69 -16.60 6.65
C ILE A 275 -22.99 -15.33 7.15
N HIS A 276 -23.46 -14.78 8.26
CA HIS A 276 -22.80 -13.69 8.95
C HIS A 276 -22.44 -14.11 10.37
N ASP A 277 -21.15 -14.31 10.59
CA ASP A 277 -20.57 -14.57 11.90
C ASP A 277 -19.86 -13.33 12.43
N THR A 278 -19.71 -13.23 13.75
CA THR A 278 -18.93 -12.19 14.43
C THR A 278 -17.92 -12.82 15.39
N TYR A 279 -16.78 -12.15 15.56
CA TYR A 279 -15.72 -12.53 16.49
C TYR A 279 -15.17 -11.30 17.20
N GLU A 280 -14.84 -11.41 18.49
CA GLU A 280 -14.21 -10.33 19.23
C GLU A 280 -12.72 -10.23 18.85
N GLY A 281 -12.34 -9.12 18.23
CA GLY A 281 -10.96 -8.79 17.91
C GLY A 281 -10.26 -8.04 19.04
N PRO A 282 -8.97 -7.67 18.84
CA PRO A 282 -8.21 -6.93 19.83
C PRO A 282 -8.80 -5.53 20.07
N ASN A 283 -8.63 -5.02 21.30
CA ASN A 283 -9.07 -3.68 21.73
C ASN A 283 -10.58 -3.39 21.55
N GLY A 284 -11.41 -4.43 21.55
CA GLY A 284 -12.88 -4.31 21.42
C GLY A 284 -13.36 -4.15 19.97
N VAL A 285 -12.51 -4.36 18.98
CA VAL A 285 -12.91 -4.35 17.56
C VAL A 285 -13.84 -5.53 17.28
N THR A 286 -14.98 -5.28 16.65
CA THR A 286 -15.87 -6.35 16.16
C THR A 286 -15.41 -6.81 14.78
N LEU A 287 -15.05 -8.08 14.66
CA LEU A 287 -14.74 -8.71 13.38
C LEU A 287 -15.99 -9.37 12.81
N HIS A 288 -16.37 -8.97 11.60
CA HIS A 288 -17.49 -9.55 10.86
C HIS A 288 -16.96 -10.49 9.78
N PHE A 289 -17.61 -11.65 9.61
CA PHE A 289 -17.27 -12.64 8.60
C PHE A 289 -18.53 -12.96 7.80
N LEU A 290 -18.51 -12.61 6.52
CA LEU A 290 -19.63 -12.86 5.61
C LEU A 290 -19.17 -13.79 4.49
N TYR A 291 -19.77 -14.97 4.42
CA TYR A 291 -19.39 -16.01 3.46
C TYR A 291 -20.57 -16.86 3.05
N LYS A 292 -20.47 -17.51 1.89
CA LYS A 292 -21.53 -18.37 1.35
C LYS A 292 -21.84 -19.52 2.29
N ASP A 293 -23.13 -19.86 2.44
CA ASP A 293 -23.57 -21.09 3.12
C ASP A 293 -23.17 -22.30 2.27
N ASN A 294 -21.89 -22.67 2.37
CA ASN A 294 -21.29 -23.82 1.70
C ASN A 294 -20.55 -24.67 2.74
N PRO A 295 -21.03 -25.93 3.00
CA PRO A 295 -20.41 -26.82 3.98
C PRO A 295 -18.92 -27.11 3.73
N GLU A 296 -18.45 -27.01 2.47
CA GLU A 296 -17.06 -27.31 2.12
C GLU A 296 -16.08 -26.26 2.64
N ILE A 297 -16.53 -25.02 2.83
CA ILE A 297 -15.68 -23.91 3.28
C ILE A 297 -15.97 -23.48 4.72
N ALA A 298 -17.11 -23.85 5.29
CA ALA A 298 -17.61 -23.34 6.57
C ALA A 298 -16.62 -23.53 7.73
N GLU A 299 -15.91 -24.67 7.79
CA GLU A 299 -14.93 -24.94 8.84
C GLU A 299 -13.70 -24.01 8.71
N ASN A 300 -13.21 -23.80 7.49
CA ASN A 300 -12.09 -22.90 7.23
C ASN A 300 -12.44 -21.46 7.64
N TRP A 301 -13.64 -20.98 7.32
CA TRP A 301 -14.10 -19.65 7.69
C TRP A 301 -14.28 -19.47 9.21
N LYS A 302 -14.75 -20.49 9.93
CA LYS A 302 -14.82 -20.47 11.39
C LYS A 302 -13.43 -20.43 12.03
N ASN A 303 -12.50 -21.21 11.51
CA ASN A 303 -11.13 -21.22 12.01
C ASN A 303 -10.36 -19.93 11.65
N LEU A 304 -10.73 -19.26 10.54
CA LEU A 304 -10.19 -17.98 10.13
C LEU A 304 -10.43 -16.87 11.16
N GLN A 305 -11.57 -16.89 11.85
CA GLN A 305 -11.97 -15.84 12.79
C GLN A 305 -10.90 -15.57 13.85
N LYS A 306 -10.43 -16.62 14.51
CA LYS A 306 -9.35 -16.52 15.49
C LYS A 306 -8.04 -16.03 14.87
N LYS A 307 -7.70 -16.55 13.69
CA LYS A 307 -6.47 -16.15 12.98
C LYS A 307 -6.49 -14.68 12.56
N THR A 308 -7.65 -14.16 12.15
CA THR A 308 -7.82 -12.73 11.83
C THR A 308 -7.57 -11.85 13.07
N ALA A 309 -8.06 -12.26 14.24
CA ALA A 309 -7.79 -11.55 15.49
C ALA A 309 -6.29 -11.57 15.86
N GLU A 310 -5.63 -12.72 15.72
CA GLU A 310 -4.17 -12.87 15.96
C GLU A 310 -3.35 -12.02 14.98
N LEU A 311 -3.74 -11.94 13.70
CA LEU A 311 -3.12 -11.08 12.69
C LEU A 311 -3.29 -9.60 13.03
N MET A 312 -4.49 -9.17 13.39
CA MET A 312 -4.76 -7.79 13.79
C MET A 312 -3.96 -7.37 15.02
N GLU A 313 -3.82 -8.26 16.01
CA GLU A 313 -2.98 -8.02 17.19
C GLU A 313 -1.52 -7.83 16.78
N PHE A 314 -1.00 -8.68 15.89
CA PHE A 314 0.35 -8.56 15.36
C PHE A 314 0.58 -7.20 14.68
N PHE A 315 -0.33 -6.77 13.81
CA PHE A 315 -0.21 -5.48 13.12
C PHE A 315 -0.32 -4.29 14.09
N ASN A 316 -1.22 -4.37 15.07
CA ASN A 316 -1.32 -3.38 16.15
C ASN A 316 0.01 -3.19 16.88
N GLU A 317 0.69 -4.28 17.19
CA GLU A 317 1.96 -4.27 17.91
C GLU A 317 3.11 -3.75 17.03
N HIS A 318 3.16 -4.15 15.76
CA HIS A 318 4.33 -3.90 14.90
C HIS A 318 4.27 -2.60 14.11
N ILE A 319 3.07 -2.07 13.84
CA ILE A 319 2.86 -0.84 13.06
C ILE A 319 2.21 0.24 13.93
N GLY A 320 1.01 -0.03 14.46
CA GLY A 320 0.24 0.89 15.29
C GLY A 320 -1.22 0.44 15.43
N PRO A 321 -1.98 1.01 16.36
CA PRO A 321 -3.32 0.54 16.67
C PRO A 321 -4.27 0.70 15.48
N TYR A 322 -5.08 -0.34 15.20
CA TYR A 322 -6.19 -0.27 14.27
C TYR A 322 -7.17 0.84 14.71
N PRO A 323 -7.51 1.80 13.83
CA PRO A 323 -8.16 3.02 14.28
C PRO A 323 -9.69 2.97 14.30
N TYR A 324 -10.31 1.86 13.89
CA TYR A 324 -11.76 1.72 13.80
C TYR A 324 -12.30 0.65 14.77
N GLU A 325 -13.64 0.62 14.97
CA GLU A 325 -14.29 -0.27 15.93
C GLU A 325 -14.79 -1.58 15.30
N GLN A 326 -14.72 -1.71 13.97
CA GLN A 326 -15.12 -2.91 13.25
C GLN A 326 -14.18 -3.19 12.08
N TYR A 327 -14.14 -4.48 11.63
CA TYR A 327 -13.53 -4.91 10.39
C TYR A 327 -14.32 -6.08 9.79
N SER A 328 -14.57 -6.04 8.48
CA SER A 328 -15.35 -7.07 7.78
C SER A 328 -14.48 -7.88 6.82
N VAL A 329 -14.45 -9.19 6.98
CA VAL A 329 -13.87 -10.14 6.01
C VAL A 329 -15.03 -10.74 5.22
N ILE A 330 -15.09 -10.46 3.92
CA ILE A 330 -16.24 -10.76 3.09
C ILE A 330 -15.82 -11.64 1.92
N GLN A 331 -16.50 -12.77 1.71
CA GLN A 331 -16.34 -13.54 0.48
C GLN A 331 -16.90 -12.74 -0.69
N GLY A 332 -16.04 -12.47 -1.69
CA GLY A 332 -16.42 -11.66 -2.85
C GLY A 332 -15.22 -11.39 -3.75
N GLY A 333 -15.43 -10.66 -4.82
CA GLY A 333 -14.35 -10.29 -5.71
C GLY A 333 -13.83 -11.42 -6.61
N ASP A 334 -12.60 -11.26 -7.09
CA ASP A 334 -11.92 -12.16 -8.02
C ASP A 334 -10.49 -12.54 -7.55
N GLY A 335 -10.27 -12.54 -6.25
CA GLY A 335 -8.97 -12.81 -5.63
C GLY A 335 -8.94 -12.36 -4.18
N GLY A 336 -8.15 -11.34 -3.89
CA GLY A 336 -8.20 -10.52 -2.70
C GLY A 336 -8.23 -9.07 -3.13
N MET A 337 -8.81 -8.21 -2.27
CA MET A 337 -8.84 -6.78 -2.43
C MET A 337 -9.18 -6.09 -1.11
N GLU A 338 -8.38 -5.17 -0.76
CA GLU A 338 -8.51 -4.31 0.40
C GLU A 338 -9.54 -3.20 0.17
N TYR A 339 -10.25 -2.83 1.24
CA TYR A 339 -11.13 -1.68 1.31
C TYR A 339 -11.14 -1.09 2.72
N ALA A 340 -11.58 0.16 2.84
CA ALA A 340 -11.71 0.81 4.14
C ALA A 340 -12.56 -0.04 5.09
N MET A 341 -12.03 -0.38 6.25
CA MET A 341 -12.69 -1.18 7.30
C MET A 341 -13.18 -2.57 6.85
N SER A 342 -12.76 -3.05 5.68
CA SER A 342 -13.20 -4.35 5.15
C SER A 342 -12.25 -4.90 4.10
N THR A 343 -12.37 -6.19 3.80
CA THR A 343 -11.74 -6.84 2.64
C THR A 343 -12.72 -7.74 1.93
N MET A 344 -12.51 -7.90 0.63
CA MET A 344 -13.26 -8.85 -0.20
C MET A 344 -12.32 -9.88 -0.78
N ILE A 345 -12.51 -11.15 -0.42
CA ILE A 345 -11.63 -12.26 -0.78
C ILE A 345 -12.41 -13.41 -1.42
N THR A 346 -11.77 -14.17 -2.31
CA THR A 346 -12.29 -15.48 -2.70
C THR A 346 -12.21 -16.42 -1.49
N GLY A 347 -13.28 -17.14 -1.24
CA GLY A 347 -13.46 -17.93 -0.01
C GLY A 347 -13.29 -19.43 -0.15
N GLU A 348 -13.31 -19.96 -1.37
CA GLU A 348 -13.12 -21.39 -1.67
C GLU A 348 -11.63 -21.74 -1.73
N ARG A 349 -10.93 -21.57 -0.58
CA ARG A 349 -9.49 -21.79 -0.45
C ARG A 349 -9.21 -22.84 0.61
N ASP A 350 -8.06 -23.52 0.50
CA ASP A 350 -7.50 -24.23 1.66
C ASP A 350 -7.19 -23.25 2.79
N PHE A 351 -7.16 -23.77 4.03
CA PHE A 351 -7.05 -22.91 5.23
C PHE A 351 -5.81 -22.02 5.23
N GLY A 352 -4.64 -22.55 4.86
CA GLY A 352 -3.40 -21.76 4.82
C GLY A 352 -3.47 -20.62 3.81
N SER A 353 -4.04 -20.89 2.62
CA SER A 353 -4.25 -19.88 1.58
C SER A 353 -5.30 -18.83 2.01
N LEU A 354 -6.35 -19.25 2.73
CA LEU A 354 -7.38 -18.33 3.23
C LEU A 354 -6.81 -17.38 4.29
N VAL A 355 -6.01 -17.90 5.24
CA VAL A 355 -5.32 -17.08 6.23
C VAL A 355 -4.32 -16.15 5.54
N GLY A 356 -3.56 -16.65 4.56
CA GLY A 356 -2.55 -15.86 3.85
C GLY A 356 -3.14 -14.68 3.07
N VAL A 357 -4.24 -14.88 2.33
CA VAL A 357 -4.91 -13.77 1.65
C VAL A 357 -5.52 -12.79 2.66
N THR A 358 -6.10 -13.29 3.75
CA THR A 358 -6.64 -12.42 4.82
C THR A 358 -5.53 -11.61 5.48
N ALA A 359 -4.35 -12.18 5.71
CA ALA A 359 -3.20 -11.47 6.28
C ALA A 359 -2.74 -10.32 5.38
N HIS A 360 -2.67 -10.57 4.07
CA HIS A 360 -2.32 -9.56 3.08
C HIS A 360 -3.34 -8.43 3.05
N GLU A 361 -4.61 -8.75 2.84
CA GLU A 361 -5.67 -7.75 2.71
C GLU A 361 -5.93 -6.98 4.03
N LEU A 362 -5.75 -7.61 5.19
CA LEU A 362 -5.84 -6.93 6.48
C LEU A 362 -4.67 -5.96 6.70
N ALA A 363 -3.45 -6.31 6.25
CA ALA A 363 -2.29 -5.45 6.37
C ALA A 363 -2.42 -4.15 5.56
N HIS A 364 -3.14 -4.17 4.43
CA HIS A 364 -3.47 -2.99 3.64
C HIS A 364 -4.27 -1.93 4.42
N ILE A 365 -4.92 -2.30 5.53
CA ILE A 365 -5.57 -1.28 6.37
C ILE A 365 -4.53 -0.27 6.88
N TRP A 366 -3.32 -0.72 7.17
CA TRP A 366 -2.23 0.18 7.57
C TRP A 366 -1.54 0.83 6.36
N PHE A 367 -1.21 0.02 5.33
CA PHE A 367 -0.44 0.47 4.17
C PHE A 367 -1.31 0.62 2.92
N GLN A 368 -2.43 1.31 3.07
CA GLN A 368 -3.24 2.02 2.10
C GLN A 368 -4.42 2.72 2.77
N PHE A 369 -5.22 2.04 3.62
CA PHE A 369 -6.45 2.63 4.13
C PHE A 369 -6.26 3.51 5.39
N VAL A 370 -5.04 3.61 5.91
CA VAL A 370 -4.65 4.58 6.95
C VAL A 370 -3.49 5.45 6.50
N LEU A 371 -2.57 4.90 5.72
CA LEU A 371 -1.42 5.58 5.11
C LEU A 371 -1.63 5.63 3.59
N ALA A 372 -2.58 6.47 3.13
CA ALA A 372 -3.12 6.45 1.77
C ALA A 372 -2.14 7.02 0.73
N THR A 373 -1.16 6.24 0.36
CA THR A 373 -0.19 6.56 -0.69
C THR A 373 -0.85 6.59 -2.07
N ASN A 374 -0.34 7.38 -3.00
CA ASN A 374 -0.81 7.37 -4.39
C ASN A 374 -0.42 6.07 -5.11
N GLU A 375 -1.33 5.11 -5.19
CA GLU A 375 -1.11 3.79 -5.75
C GLU A 375 -0.85 3.78 -7.27
N SER A 376 -1.23 4.84 -7.97
CA SER A 376 -0.91 4.95 -9.40
C SER A 376 0.57 5.25 -9.65
N LYS A 377 1.28 5.82 -8.67
CA LYS A 377 2.68 6.26 -8.77
C LYS A 377 3.62 5.52 -7.84
N HIS A 378 3.09 4.99 -6.74
CA HIS A 378 3.87 4.41 -5.65
C HIS A 378 3.25 3.11 -5.15
N GLU A 379 2.72 2.28 -6.06
CA GLU A 379 2.08 1.00 -5.78
C GLU A 379 2.95 0.05 -4.93
N TRP A 380 4.25 0.20 -4.99
CA TRP A 380 5.21 -0.57 -4.19
C TRP A 380 5.20 -0.22 -2.68
N MET A 381 4.70 0.96 -2.30
CA MET A 381 4.51 1.34 -0.89
C MET A 381 3.23 0.75 -0.31
N ASP A 382 2.24 0.55 -1.14
CA ASP A 382 1.03 -0.16 -0.81
C ASP A 382 1.29 -1.68 -0.75
N GLU A 383 1.48 -2.31 -1.89
CA GLU A 383 1.62 -3.75 -2.03
C GLU A 383 2.91 -4.31 -1.40
N GLY A 384 4.02 -3.61 -1.57
CA GLY A 384 5.32 -4.09 -1.10
C GLY A 384 5.46 -4.04 0.42
N PHE A 385 4.97 -2.99 1.07
CA PHE A 385 4.99 -2.88 2.54
C PHE A 385 4.01 -3.88 3.14
N THR A 386 2.87 -4.07 2.50
CA THR A 386 1.88 -5.07 2.87
C THR A 386 2.45 -6.49 2.78
N VAL A 387 3.12 -6.87 1.68
CA VAL A 387 3.78 -8.17 1.56
C VAL A 387 4.83 -8.36 2.65
N TYR A 388 5.64 -7.32 2.92
CA TYR A 388 6.67 -7.40 3.95
C TYR A 388 6.07 -7.74 5.33
N ILE A 389 5.09 -6.98 5.78
CA ILE A 389 4.54 -7.18 7.12
C ILE A 389 3.63 -8.43 7.20
N ALA A 390 2.94 -8.78 6.11
CA ALA A 390 2.14 -9.99 6.05
C ALA A 390 3.01 -11.26 6.09
N ASP A 391 4.17 -11.28 5.43
CA ASP A 391 5.14 -12.37 5.51
C ASP A 391 5.62 -12.58 6.96
N GLU A 392 5.93 -11.50 7.69
CA GLU A 392 6.31 -11.57 9.11
C GLU A 392 5.13 -12.05 9.99
N ALA A 393 3.92 -11.53 9.75
CA ALA A 393 2.72 -11.93 10.48
C ALA A 393 2.39 -13.41 10.27
N MET A 394 2.44 -13.89 9.03
CA MET A 394 2.21 -15.30 8.70
C MET A 394 3.25 -16.22 9.34
N ASN A 395 4.53 -15.81 9.31
CA ASN A 395 5.59 -16.57 9.96
C ASN A 395 5.35 -16.72 11.47
N TYR A 396 4.81 -15.68 12.11
CA TYR A 396 4.46 -15.68 13.54
C TYR A 396 3.16 -16.44 13.84
N VAL A 397 2.04 -16.05 13.20
CA VAL A 397 0.69 -16.56 13.50
C VAL A 397 0.50 -18.02 13.09
N MET A 398 1.18 -18.46 12.02
CA MET A 398 1.14 -19.85 11.53
C MET A 398 2.32 -20.68 12.05
N GLU A 399 3.19 -20.12 12.92
CA GLU A 399 4.35 -20.79 13.53
C GLU A 399 5.27 -21.43 12.47
N GLU A 400 5.45 -20.75 11.31
CA GLU A 400 6.20 -21.32 10.18
C GLU A 400 7.70 -21.49 10.46
N ASN A 401 8.26 -20.73 11.40
CA ASN A 401 9.67 -20.75 11.82
C ASN A 401 10.67 -20.59 10.65
N LYS A 402 10.30 -19.80 9.64
CA LYS A 402 11.17 -19.47 8.50
C LYS A 402 12.28 -18.52 8.96
N ALA A 403 13.53 -18.86 8.69
CA ALA A 403 14.68 -17.98 8.97
C ALA A 403 14.62 -16.68 8.14
N ASN A 404 14.08 -16.74 6.95
CA ASN A 404 13.77 -15.59 6.10
C ASN A 404 12.35 -15.69 5.54
N PRO A 405 11.35 -15.04 6.15
CA PRO A 405 9.98 -15.08 5.65
C PRO A 405 9.86 -14.48 4.24
N HIS A 406 10.71 -13.51 3.89
CA HIS A 406 10.71 -12.82 2.58
C HIS A 406 11.42 -13.59 1.46
N ALA A 407 11.87 -14.82 1.67
CA ALA A 407 12.63 -15.59 0.67
C ALA A 407 11.91 -15.74 -0.69
N GLY A 408 10.57 -15.71 -0.69
CA GLY A 408 9.75 -15.69 -1.90
C GLY A 408 9.96 -14.42 -2.72
N SER A 409 9.89 -13.28 -2.03
CA SER A 409 10.08 -11.95 -2.61
C SER A 409 11.48 -11.77 -3.20
N TYR A 410 12.53 -12.24 -2.49
CA TYR A 410 13.91 -12.23 -3.02
C TYR A 410 14.04 -13.03 -4.32
N ARG A 411 13.48 -14.26 -4.38
CA ARG A 411 13.53 -15.06 -5.60
C ARG A 411 12.85 -14.39 -6.79
N SER A 412 11.69 -13.79 -6.55
CA SER A 412 10.96 -13.06 -7.59
C SER A 412 11.72 -11.83 -8.05
N TYR A 413 12.29 -11.06 -7.11
CA TYR A 413 13.13 -9.90 -7.43
C TYR A 413 14.35 -10.30 -8.25
N PHE A 414 15.12 -11.31 -7.86
CA PHE A 414 16.30 -11.79 -8.61
C PHE A 414 15.94 -12.21 -10.03
N PHE A 415 14.82 -12.90 -10.18
CA PHE A 415 14.30 -13.26 -11.50
C PHE A 415 14.03 -12.02 -12.35
N ASN A 416 13.36 -11.00 -11.80
CA ASN A 416 13.03 -9.78 -12.53
C ASN A 416 14.29 -8.97 -12.88
N ALA A 417 15.17 -8.76 -11.91
CA ALA A 417 16.41 -8.00 -12.06
C ALA A 417 17.36 -8.58 -13.14
N THR A 418 17.31 -9.90 -13.34
CA THR A 418 18.13 -10.58 -14.36
C THR A 418 17.40 -10.83 -15.67
N SER A 419 16.09 -10.53 -15.76
CA SER A 419 15.26 -10.82 -16.94
C SER A 419 15.46 -9.83 -18.10
N GLY A 420 16.00 -8.65 -17.84
CA GLY A 420 16.03 -7.53 -18.79
C GLY A 420 14.67 -6.86 -19.02
N GLN A 421 13.63 -7.21 -18.23
CA GLN A 421 12.28 -6.64 -18.31
C GLN A 421 11.94 -5.74 -17.12
N GLU A 422 12.82 -5.64 -16.15
CA GLU A 422 12.63 -4.77 -14.99
C GLU A 422 12.47 -3.31 -15.41
N GLN A 423 11.59 -2.60 -14.73
CA GLN A 423 11.40 -1.16 -14.87
C GLN A 423 11.56 -0.49 -13.50
N PRO A 424 11.92 0.80 -13.42
CA PRO A 424 11.97 1.52 -12.15
C PRO A 424 10.64 1.47 -11.41
N GLN A 425 10.65 1.42 -10.09
CA GLN A 425 9.43 1.44 -9.26
C GLN A 425 8.68 2.78 -9.34
N THR A 426 9.31 3.85 -9.84
CA THR A 426 8.66 5.12 -10.19
C THR A 426 7.89 5.08 -11.51
N THR A 427 7.85 3.95 -12.21
CA THR A 427 7.00 3.76 -13.39
C THR A 427 5.55 3.80 -12.95
N HIS A 428 4.73 4.67 -13.55
CA HIS A 428 3.29 4.70 -13.29
C HIS A 428 2.66 3.31 -13.48
N ALA A 429 1.79 2.89 -12.57
CA ALA A 429 1.23 1.54 -12.51
C ALA A 429 0.66 1.02 -13.86
N ASP A 430 -0.03 1.87 -14.61
CA ASP A 430 -0.56 1.55 -15.94
C ASP A 430 0.47 1.55 -17.08
N ARG A 431 1.70 1.99 -16.83
CA ARG A 431 2.74 2.16 -17.87
C ARG A 431 3.76 1.03 -17.92
N TYR A 432 3.66 0.06 -17.04
CA TYR A 432 4.51 -1.13 -17.12
C TYR A 432 4.30 -1.87 -18.44
N ALA A 433 5.39 -2.33 -19.04
CA ALA A 433 5.37 -3.04 -20.30
C ALA A 433 4.67 -4.42 -20.19
N THR A 434 4.77 -5.06 -19.02
CA THR A 434 4.19 -6.36 -18.72
C THR A 434 3.51 -6.36 -17.35
N ASN A 435 2.48 -7.21 -17.17
CA ASN A 435 1.85 -7.43 -15.86
C ASN A 435 2.85 -8.07 -14.88
N ARG A 436 3.76 -8.91 -15.37
CA ARG A 436 4.80 -9.53 -14.55
C ARG A 436 5.75 -8.49 -13.97
N ALA A 437 6.26 -7.56 -14.79
CA ALA A 437 7.15 -6.49 -14.32
C ALA A 437 6.45 -5.62 -13.27
N TYR A 438 5.18 -5.27 -13.48
CA TYR A 438 4.34 -4.58 -12.50
C TYR A 438 4.26 -5.38 -11.19
N SER A 439 3.77 -6.61 -11.25
CA SER A 439 3.53 -7.43 -10.07
C SER A 439 4.80 -7.66 -9.25
N ILE A 440 5.94 -7.97 -9.89
CA ILE A 440 7.18 -8.16 -9.14
C ILE A 440 7.69 -6.85 -8.54
N ASN A 441 7.56 -5.74 -9.25
CA ASN A 441 8.02 -4.44 -8.74
C ASN A 441 7.16 -3.93 -7.58
N ALA A 442 5.84 -4.01 -7.69
CA ALA A 442 4.92 -3.58 -6.65
C ALA A 442 5.06 -4.46 -5.39
N TYR A 443 4.90 -5.75 -5.53
CA TYR A 443 4.84 -6.71 -4.42
C TYR A 443 6.24 -7.11 -3.93
N SER A 444 6.99 -7.84 -4.75
CA SER A 444 8.22 -8.50 -4.32
C SER A 444 9.39 -7.53 -4.14
N LYS A 445 9.64 -6.64 -5.10
CA LYS A 445 10.71 -5.64 -4.98
C LYS A 445 10.40 -4.62 -3.90
N GLY A 446 9.11 -4.25 -3.71
CA GLY A 446 8.68 -3.38 -2.61
C GLY A 446 8.90 -4.02 -1.25
N SER A 447 8.64 -5.32 -1.08
CA SER A 447 8.97 -6.08 0.13
C SER A 447 10.49 -6.15 0.37
N VAL A 448 11.27 -6.44 -0.69
CA VAL A 448 12.74 -6.47 -0.62
C VAL A 448 13.31 -5.09 -0.28
N PHE A 449 12.70 -3.99 -0.75
CA PHE A 449 13.07 -2.63 -0.36
C PHE A 449 13.05 -2.47 1.17
N LEU A 450 12.01 -2.88 1.87
CA LEU A 450 11.97 -2.79 3.33
C LEU A 450 13.00 -3.72 3.99
N ALA A 451 13.13 -4.95 3.51
CA ALA A 451 14.12 -5.89 4.03
C ALA A 451 15.55 -5.37 3.88
N GLN A 452 15.87 -4.73 2.75
CA GLN A 452 17.18 -4.10 2.52
C GLN A 452 17.37 -2.83 3.34
N LEU A 453 16.32 -2.03 3.54
CA LEU A 453 16.40 -0.89 4.45
C LEU A 453 16.76 -1.38 5.87
N GLY A 454 16.14 -2.47 6.34
CA GLY A 454 16.50 -3.12 7.61
C GLY A 454 17.94 -3.64 7.64
N TYR A 455 18.48 -4.11 6.51
CA TYR A 455 19.90 -4.45 6.42
C TYR A 455 20.80 -3.21 6.58
N VAL A 456 20.43 -2.07 5.99
CA VAL A 456 21.22 -0.82 6.03
C VAL A 456 21.18 -0.14 7.41
N ILE A 457 19.97 0.03 8.00
CA ILE A 457 19.79 0.81 9.23
C ILE A 457 19.70 -0.05 10.50
N GLY A 458 19.60 -1.36 10.36
CA GLY A 458 19.35 -2.32 11.43
C GLY A 458 17.85 -2.59 11.65
N PRO A 459 17.47 -3.82 12.07
CA PRO A 459 16.07 -4.23 12.21
C PRO A 459 15.29 -3.41 13.25
N ASP A 460 15.92 -3.04 14.36
CA ASP A 460 15.28 -2.23 15.40
C ASP A 460 14.93 -0.82 14.90
N ASN A 461 15.79 -0.22 14.07
CA ASN A 461 15.51 1.09 13.47
C ASN A 461 14.42 0.97 12.41
N LEU A 462 14.36 -0.11 11.64
CA LEU A 462 13.26 -0.35 10.70
C LEU A 462 11.92 -0.46 11.44
N SER A 463 11.86 -1.26 12.51
CA SER A 463 10.64 -1.39 13.34
C SER A 463 10.19 -0.04 13.91
N LYS A 464 11.12 0.75 14.45
CA LYS A 464 10.82 2.11 14.94
C LYS A 464 10.38 3.04 13.80
N THR A 465 10.93 2.88 12.61
CA THR A 465 10.56 3.67 11.42
C THR A 465 9.12 3.41 11.02
N LEU A 466 8.69 2.15 10.93
CA LEU A 466 7.31 1.78 10.60
C LEU A 466 6.32 2.36 11.61
N LYS A 467 6.59 2.22 12.92
CA LYS A 467 5.75 2.79 13.99
C LYS A 467 5.66 4.31 13.94
N ARG A 468 6.78 4.97 13.69
CA ARG A 468 6.83 6.42 13.57
C ARG A 468 6.13 6.90 12.31
N TYR A 469 6.32 6.22 11.18
CA TYR A 469 5.65 6.53 9.92
C TYR A 469 4.13 6.46 10.07
N TYR A 470 3.61 5.41 10.70
CA TYR A 470 2.19 5.33 11.06
C TYR A 470 1.76 6.53 11.93
N THR A 471 2.50 6.84 12.98
CA THR A 471 2.14 7.91 13.93
C THR A 471 2.11 9.28 13.26
N ASP A 472 3.08 9.59 12.39
CA ASP A 472 3.25 10.90 11.78
C ASP A 472 2.30 11.10 10.57
N PHE A 473 1.91 10.00 9.88
CA PHE A 473 1.20 10.06 8.61
C PHE A 473 -0.16 9.36 8.54
N LYS A 474 -0.68 8.79 9.63
CA LYS A 474 -2.02 8.21 9.62
C LYS A 474 -3.06 9.24 9.18
N PHE A 475 -4.02 8.80 8.34
CA PHE A 475 -5.06 9.61 7.71
C PHE A 475 -4.54 10.72 6.77
N LYS A 476 -3.38 10.48 6.16
CA LYS A 476 -2.76 11.38 5.18
C LYS A 476 -2.39 10.63 3.89
N HIS A 477 -1.85 11.37 2.94
CA HIS A 477 -1.29 10.88 1.69
C HIS A 477 0.25 11.00 1.70
N PRO A 478 0.96 10.09 2.38
CA PRO A 478 2.42 10.16 2.44
C PRO A 478 3.06 9.76 1.11
N THR A 479 4.26 10.27 0.90
CA THR A 479 5.09 10.02 -0.28
C THR A 479 6.30 9.13 0.07
N PRO A 480 7.02 8.59 -0.93
CA PRO A 480 8.29 7.90 -0.69
C PRO A 480 9.31 8.74 0.11
N ASN A 481 9.36 10.05 -0.14
CA ASN A 481 10.22 10.95 0.60
C ASN A 481 9.84 11.05 2.08
N ASP A 482 8.55 11.04 2.41
CA ASP A 482 8.08 11.07 3.81
C ASP A 482 8.53 9.82 4.56
N PHE A 483 8.47 8.67 3.93
CA PHE A 483 8.94 7.42 4.51
C PHE A 483 10.46 7.42 4.73
N ILE A 484 11.25 7.77 3.70
CA ILE A 484 12.72 7.83 3.81
C ILE A 484 13.15 8.88 4.84
N ARG A 485 12.55 10.07 4.85
CA ARG A 485 12.83 11.09 5.87
C ARG A 485 12.52 10.61 7.29
N THR A 486 11.50 9.75 7.45
CA THR A 486 11.20 9.11 8.73
C THR A 486 12.30 8.13 9.13
N ALA A 487 12.79 7.32 8.20
CA ALA A 487 13.89 6.40 8.42
C ALA A 487 15.20 7.12 8.78
N GLU A 488 15.51 8.23 8.11
CA GLU A 488 16.66 9.08 8.42
C GLU A 488 16.58 9.67 9.84
N LYS A 489 15.42 10.20 10.23
CA LYS A 489 15.20 10.74 11.58
C LYS A 489 15.30 9.68 12.69
N VAL A 490 14.98 8.43 12.39
CA VAL A 490 15.06 7.33 13.34
C VAL A 490 16.47 6.76 13.44
N SER A 491 17.14 6.56 12.30
CA SER A 491 18.46 5.93 12.24
C SER A 491 19.61 6.90 12.46
N GLY A 492 19.42 8.17 12.11
CA GLY A 492 20.48 9.19 12.06
C GLY A 492 21.36 9.08 10.81
N PHE A 493 20.92 8.35 9.76
CA PHE A 493 21.65 8.17 8.51
C PHE A 493 21.05 9.03 7.41
N GLU A 494 21.85 9.32 6.37
CA GLU A 494 21.35 9.89 5.12
C GLU A 494 21.00 8.74 4.15
N LEU A 495 19.76 8.72 3.63
CA LEU A 495 19.20 7.62 2.86
C LEU A 495 18.64 8.01 1.50
N ASP A 496 18.84 9.26 1.05
CA ASP A 496 18.39 9.73 -0.27
C ASP A 496 18.94 8.87 -1.42
N TRP A 497 20.22 8.45 -1.32
CA TRP A 497 20.85 7.51 -2.25
C TRP A 497 20.09 6.18 -2.33
N TYR A 498 19.61 5.69 -1.18
CA TYR A 498 18.89 4.43 -1.09
C TYR A 498 17.55 4.50 -1.83
N LEU A 499 16.78 5.57 -1.59
CA LEU A 499 15.52 5.79 -2.30
C LEU A 499 15.74 5.89 -3.81
N THR A 500 16.76 6.66 -4.22
CA THR A 500 17.09 6.86 -5.64
C THR A 500 17.44 5.55 -6.32
N ASP A 501 18.40 4.78 -5.79
CA ASP A 501 18.87 3.55 -6.42
C ASP A 501 17.77 2.48 -6.48
N TRP A 502 16.99 2.29 -5.41
CA TRP A 502 15.93 1.29 -5.39
C TRP A 502 14.74 1.61 -6.27
N THR A 503 14.30 2.88 -6.30
CA THR A 503 13.00 3.21 -6.89
C THR A 503 13.09 3.85 -8.26
N GLN A 504 14.15 4.64 -8.54
CA GLN A 504 14.28 5.39 -9.78
C GLN A 504 15.17 4.70 -10.81
N THR A 505 15.82 3.60 -10.44
CA THR A 505 16.72 2.84 -11.32
C THR A 505 16.38 1.35 -11.34
N THR A 506 17.02 0.62 -12.23
CA THR A 506 17.08 -0.85 -12.24
C THR A 506 18.48 -1.34 -11.86
N ASN A 507 19.23 -0.55 -11.09
CA ASN A 507 20.51 -0.93 -10.56
C ASN A 507 20.38 -2.15 -9.64
N THR A 508 21.39 -3.02 -9.66
CA THR A 508 21.42 -4.24 -8.84
C THR A 508 22.58 -4.21 -7.85
N ILE A 509 22.41 -4.91 -6.76
CA ILE A 509 23.47 -5.21 -5.81
C ILE A 509 24.21 -6.44 -6.34
N ASP A 510 25.54 -6.34 -6.51
CA ASP A 510 26.45 -7.42 -6.83
C ASP A 510 27.85 -7.02 -6.33
N TYR A 511 28.30 -7.70 -5.27
CA TYR A 511 29.60 -7.48 -4.63
C TYR A 511 30.38 -8.79 -4.62
N GLY A 512 31.71 -8.71 -4.71
CA GLY A 512 32.54 -9.90 -4.70
C GLY A 512 33.83 -9.74 -3.92
N VAL A 513 34.38 -10.86 -3.45
CA VAL A 513 35.74 -10.95 -2.94
C VAL A 513 36.69 -11.13 -4.10
N LYS A 514 37.29 -10.02 -4.57
CA LYS A 514 38.13 -9.98 -5.77
C LYS A 514 39.48 -10.67 -5.60
N ALA A 515 40.16 -10.38 -4.49
CA ALA A 515 41.49 -10.92 -4.20
C ALA A 515 41.77 -11.00 -2.71
N VAL A 516 42.50 -12.04 -2.31
CA VAL A 516 43.02 -12.22 -0.97
C VAL A 516 44.48 -12.63 -1.05
N GLU A 517 45.40 -11.77 -0.66
CA GLU A 517 46.84 -11.90 -0.78
C GLU A 517 47.46 -11.95 0.62
N THR A 518 48.27 -12.96 0.92
CA THR A 518 48.97 -13.08 2.21
C THR A 518 50.41 -12.57 2.06
N GLU A 519 50.74 -11.52 2.78
CA GLU A 519 52.08 -10.95 2.83
C GLU A 519 52.65 -11.06 4.26
N GLY A 520 53.48 -12.05 4.46
CA GLY A 520 54.07 -12.34 5.79
C GLY A 520 53.00 -12.73 6.82
N LYS A 521 52.73 -11.82 7.80
CA LYS A 521 51.71 -12.02 8.83
C LYS A 521 50.41 -11.22 8.54
N ASN A 522 50.36 -10.47 7.46
CA ASN A 522 49.22 -9.67 7.08
C ASN A 522 48.45 -10.32 5.93
N THR A 523 47.16 -10.05 5.85
CA THR A 523 46.33 -10.45 4.70
C THR A 523 45.73 -9.19 4.08
N LYS A 524 46.07 -8.95 2.81
CA LYS A 524 45.47 -7.88 2.01
C LYS A 524 44.22 -8.40 1.31
N VAL A 525 43.12 -7.72 1.52
CA VAL A 525 41.80 -8.10 0.96
C VAL A 525 41.35 -7.00 0.01
N THR A 526 40.93 -7.38 -1.17
CA THR A 526 40.31 -6.50 -2.17
C THR A 526 38.89 -6.97 -2.46
N LEU A 527 37.93 -6.14 -2.17
CA LEU A 527 36.52 -6.32 -2.53
C LEU A 527 36.21 -5.55 -3.81
N GLU A 528 35.21 -5.99 -4.57
CA GLU A 528 34.73 -5.25 -5.73
C GLU A 528 33.21 -5.09 -5.70
N ARG A 529 32.73 -3.95 -6.18
CA ARG A 529 31.35 -3.69 -6.49
C ARG A 529 31.15 -3.86 -7.99
N ILE A 530 30.38 -4.87 -8.39
CA ILE A 530 30.08 -5.22 -9.79
C ILE A 530 28.76 -4.57 -10.19
N GLY A 531 27.74 -4.69 -9.32
CA GLY A 531 26.48 -4.00 -9.48
C GLY A 531 26.59 -2.49 -9.26
N LEU A 532 25.64 -1.72 -9.78
CA LEU A 532 25.67 -0.25 -9.68
C LEU A 532 25.06 0.28 -8.38
N MET A 533 24.23 -0.51 -7.71
CA MET A 533 23.62 -0.13 -6.43
C MET A 533 24.63 -0.28 -5.28
N PRO A 534 24.97 0.81 -4.57
CA PRO A 534 25.90 0.75 -3.45
C PRO A 534 25.22 0.19 -2.18
N MET A 535 26.00 -0.55 -1.37
CA MET A 535 25.55 -1.06 -0.07
C MET A 535 26.70 -1.00 0.96
N PRO A 536 26.41 -0.79 2.25
CA PRO A 536 27.39 -1.04 3.29
C PRO A 536 27.68 -2.54 3.38
N ILE A 537 28.92 -2.92 3.69
CA ILE A 537 29.37 -4.32 3.63
C ILE A 537 29.69 -4.85 5.03
N ASP A 538 29.09 -5.97 5.37
CA ASP A 538 29.49 -6.85 6.44
C ASP A 538 30.36 -7.98 5.87
N LEU A 539 31.65 -7.97 6.15
CA LEU A 539 32.57 -9.03 5.77
C LEU A 539 32.92 -9.89 6.99
N TYR A 540 32.44 -11.11 6.93
CA TYR A 540 32.66 -12.13 7.96
C TYR A 540 33.92 -12.93 7.63
N VAL A 541 34.89 -12.99 8.54
CA VAL A 541 36.16 -13.64 8.34
C VAL A 541 36.35 -14.76 9.36
N THR A 542 36.67 -15.97 8.89
CA THR A 542 37.07 -17.13 9.71
C THR A 542 38.55 -17.41 9.53
N TYR A 543 39.25 -17.57 10.64
CA TYR A 543 40.68 -17.87 10.64
C TYR A 543 40.96 -19.38 10.75
N GLU A 544 42.20 -19.81 10.43
CA GLU A 544 42.63 -21.22 10.52
C GLU A 544 42.57 -21.76 11.97
N ASP A 545 42.67 -20.88 12.99
CA ASP A 545 42.52 -21.23 14.40
C ASP A 545 41.05 -21.40 14.85
N GLY A 546 40.08 -21.22 13.96
CA GLY A 546 38.65 -21.32 14.22
C GLY A 546 38.03 -20.03 14.77
N SER A 547 38.80 -19.02 15.10
CA SER A 547 38.28 -17.73 15.54
C SER A 547 37.66 -16.95 14.38
N GLN A 548 36.76 -16.02 14.72
CA GLN A 548 35.98 -15.27 13.76
C GLN A 548 36.01 -13.78 14.08
N GLU A 549 35.87 -12.93 13.04
CA GLU A 549 35.84 -11.47 13.16
C GLU A 549 34.93 -10.89 12.07
N LEU A 550 34.20 -9.84 12.40
CA LEU A 550 33.37 -9.06 11.47
C LEU A 550 34.10 -7.76 11.11
N PHE A 551 34.30 -7.54 9.84
CA PHE A 551 34.73 -6.26 9.30
C PHE A 551 33.53 -5.54 8.67
N TYR A 552 33.21 -4.33 9.13
CA TYR A 552 32.14 -3.52 8.60
C TYR A 552 32.72 -2.36 7.81
N ILE A 553 32.21 -2.17 6.59
CA ILE A 553 32.61 -1.09 5.70
C ILE A 553 31.35 -0.24 5.43
N PRO A 554 31.21 0.93 6.09
CA PRO A 554 30.09 1.81 5.82
C PRO A 554 30.19 2.45 4.43
N LEU A 555 29.09 2.90 3.88
CA LEU A 555 29.13 3.82 2.73
C LEU A 555 29.41 5.24 3.19
N ARG A 556 30.27 5.95 2.49
CA ARG A 556 30.55 7.37 2.77
C ARG A 556 29.29 8.21 2.75
N MET A 557 28.41 7.97 1.79
CA MET A 557 27.20 8.76 1.58
C MET A 557 26.10 8.54 2.63
N MET A 558 26.17 7.46 3.43
CA MET A 558 25.18 7.23 4.48
C MET A 558 25.45 7.98 5.79
N TRP A 559 26.67 8.52 5.98
CA TRP A 559 27.09 9.31 7.15
C TRP A 559 26.78 8.64 8.51
N GLY A 560 26.95 7.33 8.57
CA GLY A 560 26.69 6.58 9.78
C GLY A 560 27.11 5.12 9.68
N GLU A 561 26.91 4.38 10.75
CA GLU A 561 27.21 2.96 10.84
C GLU A 561 26.08 2.21 11.59
N LYS A 562 25.60 1.11 11.00
CA LYS A 562 24.56 0.30 11.63
C LYS A 562 25.07 -0.40 12.90
N PRO A 563 24.17 -0.77 13.83
CA PRO A 563 24.51 -1.65 14.95
C PRO A 563 25.14 -2.96 14.47
N ASN A 564 26.01 -3.56 15.34
CA ASN A 564 26.61 -4.87 15.04
C ASN A 564 25.52 -5.95 14.99
N PRO A 565 25.31 -6.66 13.86
CA PRO A 565 24.31 -7.72 13.77
C PRO A 565 24.72 -9.01 14.53
N PHE A 566 26.00 -9.13 14.94
CA PHE A 566 26.55 -10.27 15.66
C PHE A 566 27.24 -9.78 16.93
N ALA A 567 26.45 -9.52 17.97
CA ALA A 567 26.95 -8.93 19.22
C ALA A 567 28.08 -9.73 19.89
N GLU A 568 28.13 -11.05 19.65
CA GLU A 568 29.14 -11.96 20.16
C GLU A 568 30.47 -11.91 19.39
N LEU A 569 30.49 -11.31 18.21
CA LEU A 569 31.69 -11.20 17.40
C LEU A 569 32.43 -9.87 17.61
N LYS A 570 33.76 -9.96 17.62
CA LYS A 570 34.57 -8.77 17.50
C LYS A 570 34.29 -8.10 16.16
N ARG A 571 33.82 -6.85 16.18
CA ARG A 571 33.59 -6.03 15.00
C ARG A 571 34.70 -4.99 14.86
N THR A 572 35.28 -4.91 13.66
CA THR A 572 36.21 -3.86 13.26
C THR A 572 35.54 -3.01 12.19
N VAL A 573 35.29 -1.73 12.49
CA VAL A 573 34.78 -0.76 11.51
C VAL A 573 35.96 -0.22 10.72
N LEU A 574 35.91 -0.34 9.40
CA LEU A 574 36.91 0.17 8.46
C LEU A 574 36.52 1.57 7.96
N ASP A 575 37.44 2.21 7.24
CA ASP A 575 37.15 3.47 6.56
C ASP A 575 35.98 3.28 5.57
N ASP A 576 35.19 4.32 5.38
CA ASP A 576 34.02 4.29 4.52
C ASP A 576 34.35 4.06 3.04
N TRP A 577 33.50 3.29 2.35
CA TRP A 577 33.64 3.06 0.91
C TRP A 577 32.99 4.20 0.11
N ALA A 578 33.80 4.97 -0.60
CA ALA A 578 33.28 6.02 -1.48
C ALA A 578 32.62 5.43 -2.73
N TRP A 579 31.42 5.88 -3.05
CA TRP A 579 30.60 5.37 -4.15
C TRP A 579 31.32 5.29 -5.50
N ALA A 580 32.16 6.27 -5.81
CA ALA A 580 32.87 6.33 -7.10
C ALA A 580 33.96 5.25 -7.30
N TYR A 581 34.37 4.57 -6.23
CA TYR A 581 35.42 3.54 -6.33
C TYR A 581 34.80 2.16 -6.57
N PRO A 582 35.15 1.46 -7.67
CA PRO A 582 34.62 0.12 -7.94
C PRO A 582 35.26 -0.97 -7.06
N THR A 583 36.37 -0.67 -6.38
CA THR A 583 37.06 -1.61 -5.50
C THR A 583 37.42 -0.96 -4.17
N TYR A 584 37.49 -1.77 -3.14
CA TYR A 584 37.92 -1.39 -1.80
C TYR A 584 39.00 -2.36 -1.31
N THR A 585 40.14 -1.83 -0.84
CA THR A 585 41.27 -2.63 -0.41
C THR A 585 41.67 -2.27 1.02
N PHE A 586 41.86 -3.26 1.87
CA PHE A 586 42.31 -3.09 3.24
C PHE A 586 43.22 -4.23 3.68
N GLU A 587 43.87 -4.09 4.83
CA GLU A 587 44.77 -5.09 5.41
C GLU A 587 44.27 -5.59 6.77
N ILE A 588 44.23 -6.91 6.94
CA ILE A 588 44.05 -7.59 8.22
C ILE A 588 45.43 -7.78 8.84
N LYS A 589 45.70 -7.05 9.96
CA LYS A 589 47.02 -6.99 10.60
C LYS A 589 47.09 -7.75 11.94
N ASN A 590 46.25 -8.75 12.14
CA ASN A 590 46.19 -9.49 13.43
C ASN A 590 47.11 -10.71 13.52
N GLY A 591 47.89 -10.98 12.50
CA GLY A 591 48.84 -12.10 12.43
C GLY A 591 48.22 -13.48 12.25
N LYS A 592 46.89 -13.57 12.09
CA LYS A 592 46.14 -14.82 11.88
C LYS A 592 46.03 -15.14 10.40
N LYS A 593 46.05 -16.43 10.08
CA LYS A 593 45.84 -16.89 8.72
C LYS A 593 44.34 -17.01 8.43
N VAL A 594 43.89 -16.33 7.38
CA VAL A 594 42.50 -16.38 6.93
C VAL A 594 42.25 -17.76 6.30
N LYS A 595 41.17 -18.43 6.74
CA LYS A 595 40.65 -19.67 6.18
C LYS A 595 39.63 -19.41 5.09
N ASN A 596 38.58 -18.64 5.40
CA ASN A 596 37.58 -18.19 4.46
C ASN A 596 37.01 -16.82 4.85
N MET A 597 36.29 -16.19 3.94
CA MET A 597 35.54 -14.97 4.19
C MET A 597 34.27 -14.94 3.36
N MET A 598 33.27 -14.23 3.88
CA MET A 598 31.95 -14.13 3.27
C MET A 598 31.40 -12.72 3.43
N ILE A 599 30.99 -12.10 2.34
CA ILE A 599 30.18 -10.89 2.36
C ILE A 599 28.76 -11.29 2.77
N ASP A 600 28.18 -10.57 3.73
CA ASP A 600 26.82 -10.82 4.24
C ASP A 600 26.56 -12.27 4.67
N ALA A 601 27.12 -12.69 5.80
CA ALA A 601 26.86 -14.01 6.37
C ALA A 601 25.38 -14.22 6.79
N THR A 602 24.58 -13.13 6.87
CA THR A 602 23.14 -13.20 7.15
C THR A 602 22.31 -13.63 5.95
N GLN A 603 22.86 -13.53 4.75
CA GLN A 603 22.18 -13.75 3.47
C GLN A 603 20.91 -12.87 3.33
N ARG A 604 20.96 -11.65 3.90
CA ARG A 604 19.86 -10.67 3.84
C ARG A 604 20.09 -9.60 2.79
N MET A 605 21.33 -9.37 2.35
CA MET A 605 21.62 -8.48 1.24
C MET A 605 21.06 -9.07 -0.06
N ALA A 606 20.34 -8.27 -0.84
CA ALA A 606 19.73 -8.69 -2.10
C ALA A 606 20.74 -8.71 -3.25
N ASP A 607 21.87 -9.35 -3.02
CA ASP A 607 22.91 -9.56 -4.02
C ASP A 607 22.45 -10.58 -5.07
N ILE A 608 22.46 -10.17 -6.34
CA ILE A 608 21.96 -11.02 -7.45
C ILE A 608 22.92 -12.15 -7.82
N ASN A 609 24.15 -12.14 -7.31
CA ASN A 609 25.20 -13.14 -7.59
C ASN A 609 25.95 -13.57 -6.31
N PRO A 610 25.29 -14.23 -5.37
CA PRO A 610 25.89 -14.59 -4.07
C PRO A 610 27.09 -15.56 -4.19
N GLU A 611 27.41 -16.11 -5.36
CA GLU A 611 28.54 -17.02 -5.54
C GLU A 611 29.89 -16.31 -5.43
N ASN A 612 29.98 -15.03 -5.78
CA ASN A 612 31.20 -14.23 -5.69
C ASN A 612 31.39 -13.59 -4.29
N ASN A 613 30.40 -13.67 -3.41
CA ASN A 613 30.47 -13.18 -2.04
C ASN A 613 31.38 -14.00 -1.12
N PHE A 614 31.77 -15.19 -1.56
CA PHE A 614 32.52 -16.15 -0.76
C PHE A 614 33.91 -16.39 -1.32
N TRP A 615 34.92 -16.40 -0.44
CA TRP A 615 36.27 -16.81 -0.74
C TRP A 615 36.79 -17.84 0.26
N GLU A 616 37.43 -18.88 -0.21
CA GLU A 616 38.09 -19.93 0.61
C GLU A 616 39.46 -20.25 0.07
N LYS A 617 40.42 -20.43 0.96
CA LYS A 617 41.82 -20.71 0.64
C LYS A 617 42.02 -22.08 -0.09
N THR A 618 41.16 -23.05 0.22
CA THR A 618 41.14 -24.36 -0.43
C THR A 618 39.78 -24.54 -1.09
N LYS A 619 39.72 -24.48 -2.42
CA LYS A 619 38.51 -24.75 -3.18
C LYS A 619 38.02 -26.19 -2.92
N ASN A 620 37.06 -26.36 -2.03
CA ASN A 620 36.18 -27.53 -2.07
C ASN A 620 34.83 -27.19 -1.44
N LYS A 621 33.81 -27.05 -2.28
CA LYS A 621 32.38 -26.93 -2.06
C LYS A 621 31.89 -25.51 -1.66
N SER A 622 31.07 -24.93 -2.52
CA SER A 622 30.29 -23.74 -2.21
C SER A 622 29.30 -24.04 -1.07
N LEU A 623 29.16 -23.13 -0.12
CA LEU A 623 28.14 -23.21 0.95
C LEU A 623 26.71 -23.34 0.39
N ILE A 624 26.49 -22.95 -0.86
CA ILE A 624 25.23 -23.08 -1.60
C ILE A 624 24.84 -24.55 -1.81
N GLU A 625 25.82 -25.49 -1.94
CA GLU A 625 25.52 -26.93 -2.03
C GLU A 625 25.03 -27.54 -0.71
N VAL A 626 25.41 -26.99 0.42
CA VAL A 626 24.98 -27.49 1.74
C VAL A 626 23.50 -27.17 1.99
N ASN A 627 23.01 -26.04 1.48
CA ASN A 627 21.59 -25.64 1.63
C ASN A 627 20.65 -26.29 0.60
N LYS A 628 21.18 -26.88 -0.49
CA LYS A 628 20.38 -27.62 -1.48
C LYS A 628 20.04 -29.07 -1.06
N LYS A 629 20.57 -29.56 0.06
CA LYS A 629 20.42 -30.96 0.52
C LYS A 629 19.62 -31.17 1.79
N LYS A 630 18.69 -30.26 2.15
CA LYS A 630 17.65 -30.61 3.13
C LYS A 630 16.29 -30.33 2.53
N PRO A 631 15.39 -31.35 2.52
CA PRO A 631 14.06 -31.26 1.96
C PRO A 631 13.15 -30.32 2.73
#